data_dd7b38eae42363230f7135a5e6193d5f
#
_entry.id   dd7b38eae42363230f7135a5e6193d5f
#
_cell.length_a   1.000
_cell.length_b   1.000
_cell.length_c   1.000
_cell.angle_alpha   90.00
_cell.angle_beta   90.00
_cell.angle_gamma   90.00
#
_symmetry.space_group_name_H-M   'P 1'
#
loop_
_entity.id
_entity.type
_entity.pdbx_description
1 polymer ?
#
loop_
_entity_poly.entity_id
_entity_poly.type
_entity_poly.pdbx_seq_one_letter_code
_entity_poly.pdbx_strand_id
1 'polypeptide(L)'
;MARQSTHQTKANPEKSPRRDPTASGERDAAVNRIASHNYFLLEKFESVVEHEFGHQYWYGMVATNEFEDAWMDEGINSYTEVKVLGDILGADASMFNFHGLRLGDGPAHRLFFLSVYDLDPMAEKAYDYANSFSYGGITYGKTAEVLETLEGIIGKDTMDRAMRAYFMKYRFTHPTKEDFLKTIEEVSGKDLRSYFNQAVYQSKVLDYEVMKVDSFPVNWYEENKDKKDGKKDGKDDTVYQSYVTLHRKEDFVMPVELEIVFDNGEKVREQWDGQSRWTRFGYEKKAKVVSAEIDPDHKVLIDRNDFNNSHTVEANGKPKRKISNYWLFVTQLVSQAVGWWAV
;
A
#
# COMPACT_ATOMS: atom_id res chain seq x y z
N MET A 1 -34.21 -18.56 73.27
CA MET A 1 -34.75 -17.96 72.04
C MET A 1 -34.06 -16.65 71.77
N ALA A 2 -33.04 -16.62 70.92
CA ALA A 2 -32.32 -15.41 70.55
C ALA A 2 -32.43 -15.25 69.03
N ARG A 3 -33.04 -14.12 68.60
CA ARG A 3 -33.15 -13.74 67.18
C ARG A 3 -31.82 -13.07 66.75
N GLN A 4 -31.13 -13.66 65.79
CA GLN A 4 -30.04 -13.01 65.05
C GLN A 4 -30.64 -12.17 63.92
N SER A 5 -30.36 -10.86 63.96
CA SER A 5 -30.64 -9.91 62.87
C SER A 5 -29.44 -9.88 61.93
N THR A 6 -29.65 -10.32 60.70
CA THR A 6 -28.65 -10.19 59.63
C THR A 6 -28.75 -8.79 59.01
N HIS A 7 -27.72 -7.95 59.21
CA HIS A 7 -27.52 -6.72 58.47
C HIS A 7 -26.92 -7.05 57.09
N GLN A 8 -27.70 -6.89 56.03
CA GLN A 8 -27.21 -6.85 54.66
C GLN A 8 -26.66 -5.41 54.38
N THR A 9 -25.37 -5.28 54.29
CA THR A 9 -24.70 -4.08 53.72
C THR A 9 -24.83 -4.09 52.22
N LYS A 10 -25.63 -3.17 51.67
CA LYS A 10 -25.67 -2.90 50.21
C LYS A 10 -24.33 -2.32 49.75
N ALA A 11 -23.60 -3.02 48.96
CA ALA A 11 -22.43 -2.49 48.27
C ALA A 11 -22.87 -1.39 47.27
N ASN A 12 -22.29 -0.22 47.39
CA ASN A 12 -22.46 0.92 46.52
C ASN A 12 -21.67 0.63 45.22
N PRO A 13 -22.21 0.73 43.99
CA PRO A 13 -21.42 0.53 42.80
C PRO A 13 -20.43 1.72 42.66
N GLU A 14 -19.15 1.42 42.77
CA GLU A 14 -18.08 2.35 42.49
C GLU A 14 -18.25 2.96 41.10
N LYS A 15 -18.40 4.28 41.05
CA LYS A 15 -18.35 5.03 39.80
C LYS A 15 -16.93 4.90 39.23
N SER A 16 -16.80 4.26 38.10
CA SER A 16 -15.56 4.28 37.32
C SER A 16 -15.11 5.76 37.15
N PRO A 17 -13.83 6.07 37.31
CA PRO A 17 -13.34 7.43 37.15
C PRO A 17 -13.62 7.90 35.71
N ARG A 18 -14.35 9.03 35.58
CA ARG A 18 -14.54 9.69 34.30
C ARG A 18 -13.16 10.07 33.77
N ARG A 19 -12.80 9.56 32.57
CA ARG A 19 -11.60 10.02 31.87
C ARG A 19 -11.74 11.52 31.62
N ASP A 20 -10.76 12.29 32.11
CA ASP A 20 -10.65 13.72 31.88
C ASP A 20 -10.30 13.93 30.38
N PRO A 21 -11.15 14.58 29.59
CA PRO A 21 -10.87 14.84 28.16
C PRO A 21 -9.67 15.77 27.94
N THR A 22 -9.23 16.52 28.96
CA THR A 22 -8.04 17.38 28.87
C THR A 22 -6.74 16.57 28.98
N ALA A 23 -6.75 15.43 29.67
CA ALA A 23 -5.58 14.55 29.81
C ALA A 23 -5.17 13.87 28.50
N SER A 24 -6.10 13.70 27.52
CA SER A 24 -5.76 13.20 26.20
C SER A 24 -5.02 14.26 25.37
N GLY A 25 -5.49 15.49 25.37
CA GLY A 25 -4.85 16.60 24.65
C GLY A 25 -3.45 16.96 25.19
N GLU A 26 -3.21 16.82 26.48
CA GLU A 26 -1.87 17.03 27.07
C GLU A 26 -0.91 15.87 26.76
N ARG A 27 -1.40 14.63 26.70
CA ARG A 27 -0.59 13.48 26.27
C ARG A 27 -0.24 13.59 24.79
N ASP A 28 -1.19 13.94 23.94
CA ASP A 28 -0.95 14.14 22.51
C ASP A 28 0.02 15.30 22.26
N ALA A 29 -0.07 16.38 23.05
CA ALA A 29 0.88 17.50 22.99
C ALA A 29 2.27 17.12 23.55
N ALA A 30 2.36 16.25 24.55
CA ALA A 30 3.63 15.77 25.10
C ALA A 30 4.29 14.76 24.17
N VAL A 31 3.53 13.81 23.61
CA VAL A 31 3.99 12.88 22.57
C VAL A 31 4.46 13.68 21.35
N ASN A 32 3.69 14.65 20.88
CA ASN A 32 4.10 15.53 19.77
C ASN A 32 5.32 16.39 20.09
N ARG A 33 5.58 16.80 21.35
CA ARG A 33 6.79 17.54 21.73
C ARG A 33 8.03 16.66 21.87
N ILE A 34 7.89 15.47 22.41
CA ILE A 34 8.97 14.46 22.43
C ILE A 34 9.29 14.09 21.01
N ALA A 35 8.25 13.86 20.18
CA ALA A 35 8.33 13.64 18.78
C ALA A 35 9.03 14.80 18.03
N SER A 36 9.05 16.06 18.45
CA SER A 36 9.68 17.19 17.73
C SER A 36 11.17 17.43 17.98
N HIS A 37 11.85 16.71 18.86
CA HIS A 37 13.20 17.06 19.28
C HIS A 37 14.35 16.06 19.03
N ASN A 38 14.08 14.78 18.66
CA ASN A 38 15.17 13.78 18.47
C ASN A 38 14.82 12.65 17.47
N TYR A 39 14.44 12.99 16.26
CA TYR A 39 13.64 12.16 15.37
C TYR A 39 14.32 11.04 14.59
N PHE A 40 15.59 11.15 14.27
CA PHE A 40 16.23 10.20 13.37
C PHE A 40 16.50 8.81 13.97
N LEU A 41 16.61 8.71 15.29
CA LEU A 41 16.95 7.47 16.00
C LEU A 41 15.77 6.86 16.77
N LEU A 42 14.78 7.66 17.15
CA LEU A 42 13.67 7.20 18.01
C LEU A 42 12.59 6.46 17.24
N GLU A 43 12.23 6.90 16.04
CA GLU A 43 11.18 6.26 15.23
C GLU A 43 11.61 4.85 14.79
N LYS A 44 12.89 4.67 14.45
CA LYS A 44 13.43 3.33 14.16
C LYS A 44 13.49 2.43 15.39
N PHE A 45 13.65 2.99 16.58
CA PHE A 45 13.60 2.23 17.83
C PHE A 45 12.18 1.76 18.15
N GLU A 46 11.17 2.60 17.90
CA GLU A 46 9.75 2.25 18.08
C GLU A 46 9.33 1.13 17.12
N SER A 47 9.78 1.17 15.86
CA SER A 47 9.56 0.11 14.88
C SER A 47 10.15 -1.23 15.36
N VAL A 48 11.40 -1.25 15.81
CA VAL A 48 12.02 -2.47 16.32
C VAL A 48 11.29 -3.00 17.55
N VAL A 49 10.91 -2.12 18.50
CA VAL A 49 10.20 -2.54 19.73
C VAL A 49 8.83 -3.12 19.39
N GLU A 50 8.10 -2.51 18.45
CA GLU A 50 6.81 -3.02 18.00
C GLU A 50 6.96 -4.36 17.31
N HIS A 51 7.94 -4.50 16.40
CA HIS A 51 8.25 -5.73 15.70
C HIS A 51 8.56 -6.88 16.68
N GLU A 52 9.48 -6.67 17.61
CA GLU A 52 9.84 -7.69 18.60
C GLU A 52 8.67 -8.01 19.57
N PHE A 53 7.80 -7.04 19.84
CA PHE A 53 6.58 -7.29 20.60
C PHE A 53 5.56 -8.10 19.79
N GLY A 54 5.45 -7.87 18.49
CA GLY A 54 4.58 -8.59 17.58
C GLY A 54 4.89 -10.08 17.52
N HIS A 55 6.15 -10.48 17.68
CA HIS A 55 6.56 -11.89 17.79
C HIS A 55 6.00 -12.62 19.01
N GLN A 56 5.42 -11.94 19.99
CA GLN A 56 4.64 -12.60 21.05
C GLN A 56 3.35 -13.23 20.49
N TYR A 57 2.84 -12.71 19.39
CA TYR A 57 1.63 -13.21 18.67
C TYR A 57 2.04 -14.14 17.51
N TRP A 58 2.83 -13.58 16.56
CA TRP A 58 3.30 -14.25 15.34
C TRP A 58 4.67 -14.89 15.64
N TYR A 59 4.73 -16.11 16.02
CA TYR A 59 5.79 -16.97 16.50
C TYR A 59 5.54 -17.46 17.94
N GLY A 60 5.43 -16.59 18.94
CA GLY A 60 5.27 -16.99 20.33
C GLY A 60 3.97 -17.75 20.61
N MET A 61 2.85 -17.29 20.04
CA MET A 61 1.54 -17.94 20.19
C MET A 61 1.11 -18.72 18.96
N VAL A 62 1.33 -18.21 17.74
CA VAL A 62 1.12 -18.94 16.48
C VAL A 62 2.48 -19.37 15.98
N ALA A 63 2.94 -20.55 16.41
CA ALA A 63 4.32 -20.99 16.27
C ALA A 63 4.57 -21.68 14.92
N THR A 64 4.70 -20.89 13.88
CA THR A 64 5.08 -21.35 12.54
C THR A 64 6.54 -21.81 12.50
N ASN A 65 6.93 -22.58 11.48
CA ASN A 65 8.30 -23.03 11.31
C ASN A 65 9.11 -21.98 10.54
N GLU A 66 9.84 -21.14 11.24
CA GLU A 66 10.65 -20.06 10.67
C GLU A 66 11.76 -20.53 9.72
N PHE A 67 12.25 -21.77 9.89
CA PHE A 67 13.27 -22.34 9.00
C PHE A 67 12.71 -22.73 7.63
N GLU A 68 11.44 -23.12 7.57
CA GLU A 68 10.79 -23.58 6.34
C GLU A 68 9.97 -22.44 5.69
N ASP A 69 9.34 -21.58 6.49
CA ASP A 69 8.42 -20.54 6.04
C ASP A 69 8.62 -19.25 6.86
N ALA A 70 9.82 -18.64 6.81
CA ALA A 70 10.18 -17.44 7.59
C ALA A 70 9.20 -16.27 7.39
N TRP A 71 8.59 -16.14 6.22
CA TRP A 71 7.60 -15.10 5.92
C TRP A 71 6.34 -15.18 6.79
N MET A 72 6.01 -16.37 7.34
CA MET A 72 4.85 -16.55 8.21
C MET A 72 5.06 -16.02 9.62
N ASP A 73 6.30 -15.92 10.04
CA ASP A 73 6.73 -15.30 11.28
C ASP A 73 7.03 -13.82 11.03
N GLU A 74 8.14 -13.52 10.40
CA GLU A 74 8.66 -12.18 10.17
C GLU A 74 7.77 -11.31 9.27
N GLY A 75 7.25 -11.90 8.20
CA GLY A 75 6.49 -11.17 7.21
C GLY A 75 5.06 -10.83 7.66
N ILE A 76 4.36 -11.76 8.33
CA ILE A 76 3.05 -11.45 8.95
C ILE A 76 3.24 -10.41 10.06
N ASN A 77 4.34 -10.49 10.78
CA ASN A 77 4.70 -9.51 11.80
C ASN A 77 4.94 -8.12 11.17
N SER A 78 5.73 -8.03 10.09
CA SER A 78 5.98 -6.78 9.37
C SER A 78 4.68 -6.15 8.81
N TYR A 79 3.77 -6.97 8.28
CA TYR A 79 2.44 -6.48 7.88
C TYR A 79 1.68 -5.89 9.07
N THR A 80 1.75 -6.51 10.25
CA THR A 80 1.10 -6.02 11.47
C THR A 80 1.75 -4.74 11.96
N GLU A 81 3.08 -4.66 11.93
CA GLU A 81 3.90 -3.49 12.25
C GLU A 81 3.47 -2.27 11.43
N VAL A 82 3.39 -2.38 10.10
CA VAL A 82 2.95 -1.30 9.20
C VAL A 82 1.60 -0.74 9.65
N LYS A 83 0.65 -1.60 10.03
CA LYS A 83 -0.69 -1.17 10.47
C LYS A 83 -0.66 -0.49 11.84
N VAL A 84 0.02 -1.08 12.81
CA VAL A 84 0.11 -0.56 14.18
C VAL A 84 0.85 0.78 14.20
N LEU A 85 2.00 0.87 13.54
CA LEU A 85 2.75 2.12 13.45
C LEU A 85 2.00 3.19 12.65
N GLY A 86 1.31 2.78 11.58
CA GLY A 86 0.44 3.68 10.83
C GLY A 86 -0.68 4.28 11.67
N ASP A 87 -1.30 3.49 12.54
CA ASP A 87 -2.36 3.95 13.46
C ASP A 87 -1.83 4.85 14.60
N ILE A 88 -0.61 4.59 15.09
CA ILE A 88 -0.02 5.33 16.24
C ILE A 88 0.71 6.58 15.77
N LEU A 89 1.53 6.51 14.74
CA LEU A 89 2.46 7.56 14.31
C LEU A 89 2.02 8.24 13.02
N GLY A 90 1.07 7.63 12.29
CA GLY A 90 0.62 8.05 10.98
C GLY A 90 1.37 7.34 9.84
N ALA A 91 0.61 6.81 8.88
CA ALA A 91 1.12 5.97 7.79
C ALA A 91 2.24 6.63 6.95
N ASP A 92 2.22 7.96 6.81
CA ASP A 92 3.20 8.70 6.00
C ASP A 92 4.52 8.99 6.72
N ALA A 93 4.60 8.79 8.05
CA ALA A 93 5.68 9.31 8.86
C ALA A 93 6.18 8.35 9.94
N SER A 94 5.74 7.09 9.92
CA SER A 94 6.03 6.11 10.97
C SER A 94 7.49 5.65 11.01
N MET A 95 8.20 5.68 9.88
CA MET A 95 9.63 5.32 9.81
C MET A 95 10.55 6.53 9.89
N PHE A 96 10.17 7.66 9.30
CA PHE A 96 11.01 8.85 9.19
C PHE A 96 10.19 10.11 9.00
N ASN A 97 10.49 11.15 9.79
CA ASN A 97 9.88 12.47 9.67
C ASN A 97 10.89 13.57 10.00
N PHE A 98 11.54 14.14 9.00
CA PHE A 98 12.56 15.15 9.18
C PHE A 98 12.33 16.34 8.23
N HIS A 99 12.06 17.52 8.79
CA HIS A 99 11.84 18.77 8.04
C HIS A 99 10.88 18.66 6.84
N GLY A 100 9.80 17.86 7.00
CA GLY A 100 8.81 17.66 5.94
C GLY A 100 9.17 16.57 4.92
N LEU A 101 10.34 15.94 5.05
CA LEU A 101 10.62 14.65 4.43
C LEU A 101 10.00 13.57 5.33
N ARG A 102 9.10 12.79 4.77
CA ARG A 102 8.39 11.75 5.48
C ARG A 102 8.54 10.43 4.75
N LEU A 103 8.68 9.36 5.50
CA LEU A 103 8.67 7.99 5.02
C LEU A 103 7.90 7.16 6.04
N GLY A 104 6.84 6.53 5.60
CA GLY A 104 6.11 5.56 6.40
C GLY A 104 6.81 4.20 6.39
N ASP A 105 6.43 3.34 7.30
CA ASP A 105 6.96 2.00 7.42
C ASP A 105 6.61 1.14 6.19
N GLY A 106 5.36 1.14 5.73
CA GLY A 106 4.96 0.47 4.48
C GLY A 106 5.82 0.88 3.28
N PRO A 107 5.92 2.19 2.92
CA PRO A 107 6.85 2.63 1.87
C PRO A 107 8.31 2.22 2.07
N ALA A 108 8.80 2.08 3.32
CA ALA A 108 10.14 1.59 3.58
C ALA A 108 10.28 0.09 3.27
N HIS A 109 9.31 -0.73 3.67
CA HIS A 109 9.23 -2.14 3.28
C HIS A 109 9.16 -2.30 1.76
N ARG A 110 8.36 -1.47 1.08
CA ARG A 110 8.28 -1.45 -0.38
C ARG A 110 9.64 -1.16 -1.03
N LEU A 111 10.36 -0.14 -0.58
CA LEU A 111 11.69 0.17 -1.11
C LEU A 111 12.67 -0.99 -0.94
N PHE A 112 12.60 -1.69 0.19
CA PHE A 112 13.43 -2.86 0.45
C PHE A 112 13.05 -4.02 -0.47
N PHE A 113 11.76 -4.34 -0.59
CA PHE A 113 11.25 -5.32 -1.55
C PHE A 113 11.70 -5.01 -2.99
N LEU A 114 11.51 -3.77 -3.46
CA LEU A 114 11.86 -3.38 -4.82
C LEU A 114 13.35 -3.54 -5.16
N SER A 115 14.23 -3.60 -4.17
CA SER A 115 15.65 -3.85 -4.37
C SER A 115 16.00 -5.31 -4.65
N VAL A 116 15.07 -6.25 -4.38
CA VAL A 116 15.25 -7.72 -4.49
C VAL A 116 14.05 -8.44 -5.13
N TYR A 117 13.16 -7.72 -5.77
CA TYR A 117 11.80 -8.11 -6.15
C TYR A 117 11.67 -9.43 -6.91
N ASP A 118 12.70 -9.87 -7.62
CA ASP A 118 12.71 -11.06 -8.49
C ASP A 118 13.71 -12.16 -8.06
N LEU A 119 14.39 -11.99 -6.93
CA LEU A 119 15.46 -12.93 -6.53
C LEU A 119 14.91 -14.26 -6.04
N ASP A 120 14.01 -14.24 -5.06
CA ASP A 120 13.52 -15.45 -4.41
C ASP A 120 11.97 -15.43 -4.26
N PRO A 121 11.31 -16.60 -4.20
CA PRO A 121 9.93 -16.70 -3.78
C PRO A 121 9.78 -16.46 -2.27
N MET A 122 8.60 -16.03 -1.80
CA MET A 122 8.36 -15.88 -0.36
C MET A 122 8.46 -17.19 0.41
N ALA A 123 7.99 -18.29 -0.20
CA ALA A 123 8.03 -19.63 0.42
C ALA A 123 9.39 -20.34 0.24
N GLU A 124 10.47 -19.58 -0.01
CA GLU A 124 11.81 -20.14 0.04
C GLU A 124 12.20 -20.45 1.50
N LYS A 125 12.99 -21.50 1.70
CA LYS A 125 13.47 -21.85 3.03
C LYS A 125 14.47 -20.82 3.52
N ALA A 126 14.44 -20.50 4.80
CA ALA A 126 15.28 -19.44 5.38
C ALA A 126 16.78 -19.58 5.04
N TYR A 127 17.26 -20.82 4.90
CA TYR A 127 18.66 -21.15 4.60
C TYR A 127 19.00 -21.29 3.11
N ASP A 128 18.01 -21.24 2.21
CA ASP A 128 18.16 -21.43 0.76
C ASP A 128 18.03 -20.09 -0.03
N TYR A 129 17.71 -18.98 0.64
CA TYR A 129 17.69 -17.65 -0.01
C TYR A 129 19.03 -17.32 -0.66
N ALA A 130 19.02 -16.64 -1.79
CA ALA A 130 20.21 -16.26 -2.56
C ALA A 130 21.27 -15.54 -1.71
N ASN A 131 20.85 -14.73 -0.76
CA ASN A 131 21.70 -14.06 0.22
C ASN A 131 20.84 -13.41 1.33
N SER A 132 21.49 -12.91 2.39
CA SER A 132 20.80 -12.29 3.53
C SER A 132 20.01 -11.02 3.17
N PHE A 133 20.42 -10.30 2.11
CA PHE A 133 19.71 -9.12 1.65
C PHE A 133 18.40 -9.50 0.95
N SER A 134 18.42 -10.58 0.13
CA SER A 134 17.21 -11.16 -0.45
C SER A 134 16.28 -11.71 0.65
N TYR A 135 16.84 -12.46 1.62
CA TYR A 135 16.07 -12.93 2.78
C TYR A 135 15.29 -11.76 3.44
N GLY A 136 15.98 -10.67 3.80
CA GLY A 136 15.34 -9.52 4.43
C GLY A 136 14.29 -8.85 3.55
N GLY A 137 14.63 -8.53 2.29
CA GLY A 137 13.73 -7.82 1.39
C GLY A 137 12.50 -8.63 0.98
N ILE A 138 12.63 -9.96 0.87
CA ILE A 138 11.50 -10.85 0.52
C ILE A 138 10.69 -11.22 1.76
N THR A 139 11.33 -11.69 2.82
CA THR A 139 10.65 -12.18 4.01
C THR A 139 9.86 -11.08 4.72
N TYR A 140 10.45 -9.91 4.89
CA TYR A 140 9.82 -8.75 5.53
C TYR A 140 9.07 -7.88 4.50
N GLY A 141 9.80 -7.29 3.54
CA GLY A 141 9.28 -6.28 2.63
C GLY A 141 8.23 -6.81 1.66
N LYS A 142 8.56 -7.84 0.84
CA LYS A 142 7.60 -8.42 -0.11
C LYS A 142 6.36 -8.96 0.59
N THR A 143 6.53 -9.60 1.75
CA THR A 143 5.39 -10.17 2.47
C THR A 143 4.44 -9.09 2.97
N ALA A 144 4.94 -8.00 3.54
CA ALA A 144 4.11 -6.86 3.94
C ALA A 144 3.29 -6.35 2.75
N GLU A 145 3.93 -6.08 1.59
CA GLU A 145 3.27 -5.60 0.36
C GLU A 145 2.25 -6.60 -0.20
N VAL A 146 2.56 -7.90 -0.14
CA VAL A 146 1.64 -8.97 -0.58
C VAL A 146 0.40 -9.01 0.32
N LEU A 147 0.55 -8.90 1.63
CA LEU A 147 -0.58 -8.93 2.56
C LEU A 147 -1.38 -7.62 2.52
N GLU A 148 -0.77 -6.46 2.34
CA GLU A 148 -1.47 -5.20 2.12
C GLU A 148 -2.23 -5.20 0.78
N THR A 149 -1.64 -5.75 -0.30
CA THR A 149 -2.34 -5.97 -1.58
C THR A 149 -3.52 -6.93 -1.41
N LEU A 150 -3.35 -8.00 -0.63
CA LEU A 150 -4.43 -8.93 -0.31
C LEU A 150 -5.56 -8.23 0.45
N GLU A 151 -5.22 -7.37 1.42
CA GLU A 151 -6.21 -6.51 2.09
C GLU A 151 -6.96 -5.62 1.10
N GLY A 152 -6.26 -5.02 0.14
CA GLY A 152 -6.87 -4.25 -0.96
C GLY A 152 -7.86 -5.07 -1.79
N ILE A 153 -7.58 -6.36 -2.02
CA ILE A 153 -8.43 -7.29 -2.77
C ILE A 153 -9.68 -7.72 -1.99
N ILE A 154 -9.53 -8.05 -0.71
CA ILE A 154 -10.63 -8.62 0.10
C ILE A 154 -11.34 -7.59 0.97
N GLY A 155 -10.73 -6.43 1.16
CA GLY A 155 -11.19 -5.33 2.01
C GLY A 155 -10.66 -5.42 3.45
N LYS A 156 -10.35 -4.26 4.05
CA LYS A 156 -9.75 -4.13 5.39
C LYS A 156 -10.52 -4.92 6.45
N ASP A 157 -11.84 -4.71 6.58
CA ASP A 157 -12.65 -5.39 7.60
C ASP A 157 -12.65 -6.92 7.45
N THR A 158 -12.53 -7.41 6.22
CA THR A 158 -12.45 -8.84 5.94
C THR A 158 -11.08 -9.38 6.31
N MET A 159 -10.01 -8.64 5.98
CA MET A 159 -8.65 -9.00 6.37
C MET A 159 -8.49 -9.04 7.90
N ASP A 160 -8.98 -8.03 8.61
CA ASP A 160 -8.95 -7.98 10.08
C ASP A 160 -9.70 -9.19 10.70
N ARG A 161 -10.87 -9.58 10.15
CA ARG A 161 -11.57 -10.80 10.58
C ARG A 161 -10.79 -12.06 10.27
N ALA A 162 -10.14 -12.13 9.11
CA ALA A 162 -9.37 -13.31 8.70
C ALA A 162 -8.11 -13.49 9.55
N MET A 163 -7.36 -12.43 9.81
CA MET A 163 -6.20 -12.46 10.71
C MET A 163 -6.61 -12.87 12.12
N ARG A 164 -7.70 -12.31 12.64
CA ARG A 164 -8.25 -12.72 13.93
C ARG A 164 -8.67 -14.17 13.95
N ALA A 165 -9.34 -14.65 12.89
CA ALA A 165 -9.77 -16.06 12.79
C ALA A 165 -8.57 -17.01 12.75
N TYR A 166 -7.53 -16.65 11.97
CA TYR A 166 -6.28 -17.38 11.90
C TYR A 166 -5.62 -17.50 13.28
N PHE A 167 -5.41 -16.36 13.96
CA PHE A 167 -4.87 -16.33 15.32
C PHE A 167 -5.68 -17.19 16.30
N MET A 168 -6.99 -17.00 16.37
CA MET A 168 -7.85 -17.73 17.32
C MET A 168 -7.89 -19.23 17.06
N LYS A 169 -7.78 -19.65 15.79
CA LYS A 169 -7.79 -21.06 15.39
C LYS A 169 -6.47 -21.76 15.67
N TYR A 170 -5.35 -21.05 15.47
CA TYR A 170 -4.02 -21.68 15.46
C TYR A 170 -3.11 -21.27 16.62
N ARG A 171 -3.56 -20.40 17.53
CA ARG A 171 -2.75 -20.07 18.72
C ARG A 171 -2.38 -21.34 19.49
N PHE A 172 -1.10 -21.41 19.90
CA PHE A 172 -0.49 -22.53 20.60
C PHE A 172 -0.42 -23.81 19.76
N THR A 173 -0.37 -23.68 18.45
CA THR A 173 -0.14 -24.76 17.49
C THR A 173 0.91 -24.33 16.46
N HIS A 174 1.22 -25.23 15.49
CA HIS A 174 2.21 -25.04 14.44
C HIS A 174 1.53 -25.07 13.06
N PRO A 175 0.82 -24.01 12.64
CA PRO A 175 0.14 -23.98 11.35
C PRO A 175 1.11 -23.88 10.19
N THR A 176 0.66 -24.35 9.04
CA THR A 176 1.36 -24.24 7.75
C THR A 176 0.87 -23.04 6.95
N LYS A 177 1.57 -22.69 5.87
CA LYS A 177 1.13 -21.67 4.92
C LYS A 177 -0.21 -22.02 4.27
N GLU A 178 -0.49 -23.29 4.04
CA GLU A 178 -1.79 -23.77 3.54
C GLU A 178 -2.93 -23.51 4.54
N ASP A 179 -2.66 -23.62 5.83
CA ASP A 179 -3.63 -23.30 6.89
C ASP A 179 -3.95 -21.80 6.90
N PHE A 180 -2.95 -20.96 6.69
CA PHE A 180 -3.13 -19.52 6.57
C PHE A 180 -4.01 -19.18 5.35
N LEU A 181 -3.63 -19.63 4.15
CA LEU A 181 -4.39 -19.41 2.91
C LEU A 181 -5.84 -19.87 3.06
N LYS A 182 -6.03 -21.08 3.52
CA LYS A 182 -7.37 -21.65 3.72
C LYS A 182 -8.23 -20.80 4.65
N THR A 183 -7.64 -20.28 5.72
CA THR A 183 -8.38 -19.40 6.65
C THR A 183 -8.79 -18.09 5.98
N ILE A 184 -7.90 -17.49 5.18
CA ILE A 184 -8.23 -16.27 4.44
C ILE A 184 -9.35 -16.54 3.41
N GLU A 185 -9.28 -17.65 2.67
CA GLU A 185 -10.33 -18.04 1.72
C GLU A 185 -11.68 -18.32 2.42
N GLU A 186 -11.67 -19.04 3.54
CA GLU A 186 -12.87 -19.33 4.33
C GLU A 186 -13.58 -18.05 4.82
N VAL A 187 -12.81 -17.06 5.29
CA VAL A 187 -13.37 -15.81 5.82
C VAL A 187 -13.78 -14.82 4.72
N SER A 188 -13.00 -14.75 3.64
CA SER A 188 -13.27 -13.82 2.53
C SER A 188 -14.32 -14.34 1.55
N GLY A 189 -14.51 -15.66 1.48
CA GLY A 189 -15.34 -16.32 0.47
C GLY A 189 -14.79 -16.20 -0.95
N LYS A 190 -13.52 -15.82 -1.13
CA LYS A 190 -12.84 -15.64 -2.43
C LYS A 190 -11.89 -16.80 -2.68
N ASP A 191 -11.77 -17.23 -3.95
CA ASP A 191 -10.67 -18.11 -4.40
C ASP A 191 -9.41 -17.27 -4.60
N LEU A 192 -8.42 -17.46 -3.74
CA LEU A 192 -7.16 -16.72 -3.73
C LEU A 192 -5.97 -17.57 -4.18
N ARG A 193 -6.21 -18.83 -4.57
CA ARG A 193 -5.14 -19.78 -4.93
C ARG A 193 -4.23 -19.25 -6.04
N SER A 194 -4.81 -18.61 -7.07
CA SER A 194 -4.00 -18.03 -8.16
C SER A 194 -3.11 -16.90 -7.66
N TYR A 195 -3.61 -16.04 -6.79
CA TYR A 195 -2.84 -14.95 -6.18
C TYR A 195 -1.68 -15.49 -5.35
N PHE A 196 -1.97 -16.38 -4.39
CA PHE A 196 -0.94 -16.96 -3.52
C PHE A 196 0.07 -17.79 -4.30
N ASN A 197 -0.35 -18.55 -5.32
CA ASN A 197 0.59 -19.32 -6.12
C ASN A 197 1.63 -18.43 -6.81
N GLN A 198 1.26 -17.26 -7.26
CA GLN A 198 2.16 -16.31 -7.91
C GLN A 198 2.98 -15.49 -6.91
N ALA A 199 2.35 -15.02 -5.82
CA ALA A 199 3.00 -14.14 -4.84
C ALA A 199 3.93 -14.90 -3.90
N VAL A 200 3.51 -16.09 -3.42
CA VAL A 200 4.19 -16.83 -2.34
C VAL A 200 5.14 -17.89 -2.89
N TYR A 201 4.67 -18.70 -3.84
CA TYR A 201 5.45 -19.86 -4.33
C TYR A 201 6.32 -19.57 -5.55
N GLN A 202 6.21 -18.38 -6.15
CA GLN A 202 6.95 -18.00 -7.35
C GLN A 202 7.57 -16.59 -7.15
N SER A 203 8.65 -16.32 -7.91
CA SER A 203 9.26 -14.98 -7.96
C SER A 203 8.65 -14.11 -9.05
N LYS A 204 7.32 -14.28 -9.33
CA LYS A 204 6.66 -13.48 -10.35
C LYS A 204 6.56 -12.02 -9.93
N VAL A 205 6.71 -11.16 -10.92
CA VAL A 205 6.69 -9.71 -10.77
C VAL A 205 5.44 -9.13 -11.41
N LEU A 206 4.81 -8.18 -10.76
CA LEU A 206 3.75 -7.36 -11.31
C LEU A 206 4.34 -6.04 -11.84
N ASP A 207 3.99 -5.66 -13.06
CA ASP A 207 4.31 -4.35 -13.64
C ASP A 207 3.22 -4.06 -14.69
N TYR A 208 2.23 -3.27 -14.30
CA TYR A 208 1.21 -2.76 -15.20
C TYR A 208 1.59 -1.37 -15.72
N GLU A 209 1.07 -1.01 -16.89
CA GLU A 209 1.40 0.27 -17.52
C GLU A 209 0.18 0.83 -18.27
N VAL A 210 -0.11 2.11 -18.08
CA VAL A 210 -0.93 2.87 -19.02
C VAL A 210 -0.03 3.28 -20.19
N MET A 211 0.06 2.41 -21.19
CA MET A 211 0.98 2.55 -22.31
C MET A 211 0.67 3.79 -23.15
N LYS A 212 -0.61 4.07 -23.39
CA LYS A 212 -1.03 5.14 -24.28
C LYS A 212 -2.45 5.61 -24.04
N VAL A 213 -2.66 6.92 -24.18
CA VAL A 213 -3.98 7.56 -24.23
C VAL A 213 -4.06 8.41 -25.49
N ASP A 214 -5.02 8.12 -26.35
CA ASP A 214 -5.25 8.84 -27.62
C ASP A 214 -6.71 9.32 -27.69
N SER A 215 -6.92 10.51 -28.27
CA SER A 215 -8.26 11.03 -28.61
C SER A 215 -8.19 11.79 -29.92
N PHE A 216 -9.01 11.44 -30.89
CA PHE A 216 -9.09 12.12 -32.18
C PHE A 216 -10.54 12.29 -32.62
N PRO A 217 -10.87 13.39 -33.35
CA PRO A 217 -12.21 13.59 -33.89
C PRO A 217 -12.64 12.44 -34.77
N VAL A 218 -13.89 11.99 -34.66
CA VAL A 218 -14.42 10.89 -35.49
C VAL A 218 -14.37 11.24 -36.98
N ASN A 219 -14.57 12.52 -37.32
CA ASN A 219 -14.54 13.04 -38.71
C ASN A 219 -13.15 13.55 -39.14
N TRP A 220 -12.08 13.14 -38.47
CA TRP A 220 -10.72 13.65 -38.72
C TRP A 220 -10.28 13.54 -40.20
N TYR A 221 -10.69 12.47 -40.91
CA TYR A 221 -10.39 12.28 -42.32
C TYR A 221 -11.18 13.25 -43.24
N GLU A 222 -12.42 13.56 -42.92
CA GLU A 222 -13.26 14.47 -43.73
C GLU A 222 -12.86 15.92 -43.50
N GLU A 223 -12.59 16.32 -42.26
CA GLU A 223 -12.15 17.67 -41.90
C GLU A 223 -10.76 18.04 -42.46
N ASN A 224 -9.89 17.08 -42.70
CA ASN A 224 -8.55 17.33 -43.26
C ASN A 224 -8.50 17.27 -44.79
N LYS A 225 -9.53 16.78 -45.49
CA LYS A 225 -9.62 16.81 -46.95
C LYS A 225 -9.80 18.22 -47.51
N ASP A 226 -10.44 19.12 -46.77
CA ASP A 226 -10.83 20.45 -47.25
C ASP A 226 -10.07 21.62 -46.61
N LYS A 227 -9.10 21.36 -45.71
CA LYS A 227 -8.30 22.44 -45.09
C LYS A 227 -7.24 22.99 -46.00
N LYS A 228 -7.69 23.67 -47.09
CA LYS A 228 -6.91 24.70 -47.76
C LYS A 228 -7.18 26.12 -47.25
N ASP A 229 -8.25 26.34 -46.50
CA ASP A 229 -8.59 27.65 -45.95
C ASP A 229 -8.94 27.57 -44.47
N GLY A 230 -8.14 28.29 -43.67
CA GLY A 230 -8.22 28.31 -42.21
C GLY A 230 -9.44 29.04 -41.66
N LYS A 231 -10.56 28.36 -41.51
CA LYS A 231 -11.66 28.78 -40.61
C LYS A 231 -11.82 27.69 -39.55
N LYS A 232 -11.44 28.01 -38.33
CA LYS A 232 -11.93 27.31 -37.14
C LYS A 232 -13.39 27.74 -36.92
N ASP A 233 -14.32 26.94 -37.40
CA ASP A 233 -15.67 27.02 -36.87
C ASP A 233 -15.70 26.35 -35.51
N GLY A 234 -15.82 27.15 -34.47
CA GLY A 234 -16.00 26.70 -33.09
C GLY A 234 -17.39 26.06 -32.96
N LYS A 235 -17.50 24.76 -33.20
CA LYS A 235 -18.64 23.96 -32.81
C LYS A 235 -18.22 23.03 -31.70
N ASP A 236 -18.86 23.22 -30.55
CA ASP A 236 -18.82 22.46 -29.30
C ASP A 236 -19.43 21.05 -29.45
N ASP A 237 -19.59 20.54 -30.67
CA ASP A 237 -20.31 19.31 -31.03
C ASP A 237 -19.37 18.20 -31.58
N THR A 238 -18.06 18.39 -31.48
CA THR A 238 -17.10 17.40 -32.00
C THR A 238 -17.14 16.11 -31.16
N VAL A 239 -17.43 14.99 -31.83
CA VAL A 239 -17.35 13.66 -31.23
C VAL A 239 -15.92 13.14 -31.38
N TYR A 240 -15.37 12.64 -30.31
CA TYR A 240 -14.02 12.06 -30.25
C TYR A 240 -14.08 10.55 -30.10
N GLN A 241 -13.24 9.85 -30.87
CA GLN A 241 -12.89 8.48 -30.62
C GLN A 241 -11.64 8.46 -29.76
N SER A 242 -11.75 7.92 -28.55
CA SER A 242 -10.64 7.86 -27.58
C SER A 242 -10.26 6.40 -27.31
N TYR A 243 -8.98 6.15 -27.10
CA TYR A 243 -8.46 4.85 -26.74
C TYR A 243 -7.51 4.98 -25.55
N VAL A 244 -7.67 4.07 -24.58
CA VAL A 244 -6.73 3.85 -23.48
C VAL A 244 -6.16 2.45 -23.65
N THR A 245 -4.85 2.33 -23.84
CA THR A 245 -4.16 1.06 -24.02
C THR A 245 -3.34 0.76 -22.77
N LEU A 246 -3.61 -0.40 -22.18
CA LEU A 246 -2.90 -0.94 -21.02
C LEU A 246 -1.98 -2.07 -21.44
N HIS A 247 -0.88 -2.22 -20.70
CA HIS A 247 0.10 -3.27 -20.94
C HIS A 247 0.52 -3.91 -19.61
N ARG A 248 0.61 -5.24 -19.57
CA ARG A 248 1.21 -6.02 -18.50
C ARG A 248 2.63 -6.41 -18.93
N LYS A 249 3.64 -5.80 -18.33
CA LYS A 249 5.04 -5.96 -18.74
C LYS A 249 5.65 -7.25 -18.22
N GLU A 250 5.26 -7.66 -17.01
CA GLU A 250 5.81 -8.83 -16.32
C GLU A 250 4.80 -9.98 -16.23
N ASP A 251 5.11 -11.04 -15.48
CA ASP A 251 4.42 -12.32 -15.55
C ASP A 251 3.36 -12.55 -14.46
N PHE A 252 3.28 -11.68 -13.46
CA PHE A 252 2.22 -11.77 -12.47
C PHE A 252 0.90 -11.32 -13.08
N VAL A 253 -0.16 -12.09 -12.86
CA VAL A 253 -1.48 -11.86 -13.44
C VAL A 253 -2.50 -11.70 -12.32
N MET A 254 -3.16 -10.53 -12.28
CA MET A 254 -4.29 -10.29 -11.38
C MET A 254 -5.23 -9.25 -11.97
N PRO A 255 -6.52 -9.24 -11.57
CA PRO A 255 -7.43 -8.17 -11.96
C PRO A 255 -7.03 -6.84 -11.33
N VAL A 256 -7.21 -5.75 -12.09
CA VAL A 256 -6.99 -4.38 -11.62
C VAL A 256 -8.10 -3.45 -12.08
N GLU A 257 -8.34 -2.38 -11.33
CA GLU A 257 -9.23 -1.29 -11.70
C GLU A 257 -8.48 -0.25 -12.54
N LEU A 258 -9.20 0.39 -13.45
CA LEU A 258 -8.74 1.51 -14.26
C LEU A 258 -9.71 2.66 -14.09
N GLU A 259 -9.23 3.86 -13.73
CA GLU A 259 -10.01 5.10 -13.80
C GLU A 259 -9.59 5.91 -15.03
N ILE A 260 -10.58 6.35 -15.80
CA ILE A 260 -10.40 7.18 -17.01
C ILE A 260 -11.13 8.48 -16.78
N VAL A 261 -10.42 9.60 -16.97
CA VAL A 261 -10.98 10.97 -16.79
C VAL A 261 -11.07 11.68 -18.12
N PHE A 262 -12.22 12.30 -18.37
CA PHE A 262 -12.50 13.09 -19.57
C PHE A 262 -12.37 14.58 -19.28
N ASP A 263 -12.17 15.40 -20.34
CA ASP A 263 -12.01 16.86 -20.25
C ASP A 263 -13.28 17.60 -19.81
N ASN A 264 -14.45 16.95 -19.86
CA ASN A 264 -15.72 17.44 -19.30
C ASN A 264 -15.88 17.11 -17.78
N GLY A 265 -14.89 16.47 -17.17
CA GLY A 265 -14.90 16.05 -15.76
C GLY A 265 -15.56 14.70 -15.49
N GLU A 266 -16.10 14.03 -16.52
CA GLU A 266 -16.64 12.67 -16.38
C GLU A 266 -15.52 11.69 -16.02
N LYS A 267 -15.80 10.74 -15.10
CA LYS A 267 -14.94 9.64 -14.72
C LYS A 267 -15.60 8.32 -15.03
N VAL A 268 -14.87 7.42 -15.63
CA VAL A 268 -15.31 6.05 -15.91
C VAL A 268 -14.33 5.09 -15.25
N ARG A 269 -14.85 4.09 -14.53
CA ARG A 269 -14.06 2.98 -13.99
C ARG A 269 -14.33 1.72 -14.78
N GLU A 270 -13.26 1.05 -15.13
CA GLU A 270 -13.24 -0.23 -15.85
C GLU A 270 -12.46 -1.25 -15.05
N GLN A 271 -12.67 -2.52 -15.38
CA GLN A 271 -11.88 -3.63 -14.83
C GLN A 271 -11.12 -4.34 -15.94
N TRP A 272 -9.87 -4.62 -15.70
CA TRP A 272 -9.04 -5.47 -16.54
C TRP A 272 -8.62 -6.71 -15.76
N ASP A 273 -8.84 -7.90 -16.33
CA ASP A 273 -8.49 -9.18 -15.70
C ASP A 273 -6.98 -9.49 -15.72
N GLY A 274 -6.20 -8.70 -16.47
CA GLY A 274 -4.76 -8.87 -16.62
C GLY A 274 -4.31 -10.10 -17.40
N GLN A 275 -5.23 -10.94 -17.93
CA GLN A 275 -4.88 -12.19 -18.60
C GLN A 275 -4.10 -11.96 -19.89
N SER A 276 -4.56 -11.06 -20.74
CA SER A 276 -3.84 -10.66 -21.94
C SER A 276 -2.64 -9.78 -21.61
N ARG A 277 -1.56 -9.84 -22.41
CA ARG A 277 -0.40 -8.93 -22.23
C ARG A 277 -0.76 -7.46 -22.41
N TRP A 278 -1.79 -7.17 -23.17
CA TRP A 278 -2.31 -5.81 -23.36
C TRP A 278 -3.82 -5.85 -23.57
N THR A 279 -4.46 -4.72 -23.29
CA THR A 279 -5.88 -4.48 -23.58
C THR A 279 -6.09 -3.04 -24.03
N ARG A 280 -7.24 -2.77 -24.65
CA ARG A 280 -7.61 -1.43 -25.09
C ARG A 280 -9.07 -1.14 -24.80
N PHE A 281 -9.32 -0.06 -24.08
CA PHE A 281 -10.65 0.49 -23.86
C PHE A 281 -10.90 1.59 -24.88
N GLY A 282 -12.08 1.58 -25.50
CA GLY A 282 -12.46 2.53 -26.55
C GLY A 282 -13.74 3.29 -26.19
N TYR A 283 -13.75 4.60 -26.44
CA TYR A 283 -14.89 5.48 -26.14
C TYR A 283 -15.18 6.42 -27.29
N GLU A 284 -16.46 6.56 -27.62
CA GLU A 284 -16.93 7.56 -28.54
C GLU A 284 -17.79 8.58 -27.79
N LYS A 285 -17.25 9.78 -27.57
CA LYS A 285 -17.87 10.82 -26.74
C LYS A 285 -17.59 12.23 -27.28
N LYS A 286 -18.41 13.20 -26.89
CA LYS A 286 -18.16 14.64 -27.11
C LYS A 286 -17.05 15.20 -26.19
N ALA A 287 -16.29 14.35 -25.55
CA ALA A 287 -15.21 14.67 -24.62
C ALA A 287 -13.98 13.82 -24.94
N LYS A 288 -12.78 14.37 -24.70
CA LYS A 288 -11.49 13.68 -24.84
C LYS A 288 -11.07 13.05 -23.53
N VAL A 289 -10.38 11.94 -23.58
CA VAL A 289 -9.68 11.43 -22.41
C VAL A 289 -8.49 12.34 -22.10
N VAL A 290 -8.37 12.78 -20.85
CA VAL A 290 -7.27 13.63 -20.37
C VAL A 290 -6.29 12.88 -19.48
N SER A 291 -6.75 11.83 -18.80
CA SER A 291 -5.88 10.93 -18.02
C SER A 291 -6.49 9.55 -17.86
N ALA A 292 -5.64 8.59 -17.61
CA ALA A 292 -6.02 7.23 -17.20
C ALA A 292 -5.05 6.77 -16.10
N GLU A 293 -5.55 5.98 -15.13
CA GLU A 293 -4.80 5.50 -13.99
C GLU A 293 -5.22 4.08 -13.63
N ILE A 294 -4.26 3.15 -13.61
CA ILE A 294 -4.43 1.79 -13.09
C ILE A 294 -4.33 1.87 -11.56
N ASP A 295 -5.20 1.12 -10.88
CA ASP A 295 -5.27 1.08 -9.42
C ASP A 295 -5.40 2.48 -8.76
N PRO A 296 -6.43 3.25 -9.10
CA PRO A 296 -6.61 4.62 -8.61
C PRO A 296 -6.86 4.70 -7.10
N ASP A 297 -7.17 3.59 -6.46
CA ASP A 297 -7.38 3.49 -5.02
C ASP A 297 -6.14 2.95 -4.27
N HIS A 298 -5.02 2.73 -4.97
CA HIS A 298 -3.74 2.24 -4.43
C HIS A 298 -3.87 0.97 -3.57
N LYS A 299 -4.59 -0.02 -4.09
CA LYS A 299 -4.82 -1.33 -3.46
C LYS A 299 -3.75 -2.38 -3.81
N VAL A 300 -2.99 -2.15 -4.89
CA VAL A 300 -2.05 -3.10 -5.49
C VAL A 300 -0.62 -2.62 -5.25
N LEU A 301 -0.08 -2.92 -4.08
CA LEU A 301 1.22 -2.41 -3.66
C LEU A 301 2.41 -3.23 -4.18
N ILE A 302 2.16 -4.46 -4.66
CA ILE A 302 3.19 -5.33 -5.24
C ILE A 302 3.62 -4.94 -6.67
N ASP A 303 3.00 -3.92 -7.29
CA ASP A 303 3.44 -3.43 -8.58
C ASP A 303 4.83 -2.80 -8.45
N ARG A 304 5.81 -3.31 -9.22
CA ARG A 304 7.22 -2.85 -9.10
C ARG A 304 7.42 -1.41 -9.55
N ASN A 305 6.51 -0.87 -10.38
CA ASN A 305 6.66 0.45 -10.97
C ASN A 305 5.33 1.18 -11.11
N ASP A 306 4.82 1.69 -10.01
CA ASP A 306 3.59 2.48 -9.96
C ASP A 306 3.68 3.84 -10.71
N PHE A 307 4.88 4.30 -11.08
CA PHE A 307 5.06 5.52 -11.87
C PHE A 307 4.54 5.39 -13.32
N ASN A 308 4.46 4.20 -13.88
CA ASN A 308 3.90 3.95 -15.22
C ASN A 308 2.41 3.57 -15.19
N ASN A 309 1.81 3.44 -14.00
CA ASN A 309 0.39 3.12 -13.81
C ASN A 309 -0.55 4.27 -14.17
N SER A 310 -0.04 5.46 -14.46
CA SER A 310 -0.84 6.59 -14.89
C SER A 310 -0.29 7.29 -16.13
N HIS A 311 -1.20 7.82 -16.93
CA HIS A 311 -0.85 8.65 -18.09
C HIS A 311 -1.75 9.86 -18.16
N THR A 312 -1.15 11.06 -18.18
CA THR A 312 -1.86 12.33 -18.38
C THR A 312 -1.44 12.93 -19.71
N VAL A 313 -2.43 13.24 -20.57
CA VAL A 313 -2.20 13.73 -21.94
C VAL A 313 -1.46 15.08 -21.92
N GLU A 314 -1.87 15.98 -21.02
CA GLU A 314 -1.16 17.25 -20.80
C GLU A 314 -0.30 17.19 -19.54
N ALA A 315 0.98 17.46 -19.67
CA ALA A 315 1.93 17.40 -18.57
C ALA A 315 1.54 18.37 -17.42
N ASN A 316 1.30 17.81 -16.24
CA ASN A 316 1.10 18.60 -15.02
C ASN A 316 2.46 18.99 -14.42
N GLY A 317 2.85 20.26 -14.57
CA GLY A 317 4.12 20.76 -14.05
C GLY A 317 4.20 20.96 -12.53
N LYS A 318 3.10 20.78 -11.77
CA LYS A 318 3.06 21.00 -10.30
C LYS A 318 3.92 20.02 -9.51
N PRO A 319 3.86 18.69 -9.75
CA PRO A 319 4.74 17.73 -9.06
C PRO A 319 6.21 17.98 -9.33
N LYS A 320 6.58 18.23 -10.59
CA LYS A 320 7.96 18.55 -11.00
C LYS A 320 8.52 19.77 -10.24
N ARG A 321 7.71 20.82 -10.11
CA ARG A 321 8.10 22.04 -9.38
C ARG A 321 8.26 21.77 -7.88
N LYS A 322 7.41 20.93 -7.28
CA LYS A 322 7.52 20.52 -5.87
C LYS A 322 8.83 19.77 -5.63
N ILE A 323 9.13 18.76 -6.44
CA ILE A 323 10.37 17.97 -6.36
C ILE A 323 11.61 18.87 -6.54
N SER A 324 11.60 19.77 -7.54
CA SER A 324 12.71 20.69 -7.77
C SER A 324 12.96 21.61 -6.56
N ASN A 325 11.90 22.08 -5.90
CA ASN A 325 12.03 22.91 -4.71
C ASN A 325 12.63 22.10 -3.53
N TYR A 326 12.25 20.83 -3.36
CA TYR A 326 12.86 19.96 -2.36
C TYR A 326 14.34 19.71 -2.61
N TRP A 327 14.71 19.43 -3.86
CA TRP A 327 16.13 19.26 -4.23
C TRP A 327 16.95 20.53 -3.98
N LEU A 328 16.43 21.70 -4.31
CA LEU A 328 17.07 22.98 -3.98
C LEU A 328 17.27 23.15 -2.48
N PHE A 329 16.26 22.83 -1.68
CA PHE A 329 16.34 22.90 -0.21
C PHE A 329 17.40 21.94 0.34
N VAL A 330 17.40 20.67 -0.09
CA VAL A 330 18.40 19.67 0.32
C VAL A 330 19.81 20.09 -0.08
N THR A 331 20.00 20.58 -1.32
CA THR A 331 21.29 21.06 -1.80
C THR A 331 21.78 22.23 -0.96
N GLN A 332 20.90 23.15 -0.58
CA GLN A 332 21.24 24.29 0.27
C GLN A 332 21.63 23.85 1.68
N LEU A 333 20.91 22.89 2.30
CA LEU A 333 21.28 22.33 3.60
C LEU A 333 22.65 21.64 3.57
N VAL A 334 22.91 20.81 2.56
CA VAL A 334 24.21 20.14 2.39
C VAL A 334 25.33 21.17 2.23
N SER A 335 25.12 22.19 1.39
CA SER A 335 26.12 23.26 1.18
C SER A 335 26.43 24.03 2.46
N GLN A 336 25.40 24.31 3.29
CA GLN A 336 25.60 24.96 4.59
C GLN A 336 26.35 24.05 5.56
N ALA A 337 25.98 22.77 5.65
CA ALA A 337 26.66 21.79 6.51
C ALA A 337 28.15 21.66 6.13
N VAL A 338 28.45 21.55 4.84
CA VAL A 338 29.85 21.51 4.33
C VAL A 338 30.58 22.80 4.67
N GLY A 339 29.93 23.97 4.53
CA GLY A 339 30.51 25.26 4.92
C GLY A 339 30.85 25.37 6.38
N TRP A 340 30.08 24.74 7.27
CA TRP A 340 30.36 24.70 8.71
C TRP A 340 31.51 23.74 9.09
N TRP A 341 31.75 22.71 8.27
CA TRP A 341 32.84 21.75 8.47
C TRP A 341 34.18 22.25 7.90
N ALA A 342 34.16 23.25 7.02
CA ALA A 342 35.33 23.78 6.33
C ALA A 342 35.98 24.98 7.05
N VAL A 343 35.42 25.39 8.20
CA VAL A 343 35.93 26.46 9.09
C VAL A 343 36.36 25.84 10.41
#